data_fd98cdcfc1095a63a1f73389c1ac9545
#
_entry.id   fd98cdcfc1095a63a1f73389c1ac9545
#
_cell.length_a   1.000
_cell.length_b   1.000
_cell.length_c   1.000
_cell.angle_alpha   90.00
_cell.angle_beta   90.00
_cell.angle_gamma   90.00
#
_symmetry.space_group_name_H-M   'P 1'
#
loop_
_entity.id
_entity.type
_entity.pdbx_description
1 polymer ?
#
loop_
_entity_poly.entity_id
_entity_poly.type
_entity_poly.pdbx_seq_one_letter_code
_entity_poly.pdbx_strand_id
1 'polypeptide(L)'
;MPRAFRSIKGALKPFKIIHIIGTNGKGSTGRFLAQILRSTGASVGHYTSPHIFKFNERFWLNGCVASDEILETAHERLQNLLSDEFKIKTSYFEYATLLAAVLFEGCDYFVCEAGMGGEFDATNVYDKILSLFTPIGLDHMAMLGDTIERISLTKFNAMSDTNILNDTMNETSLKVALDIARTRRAKLNFASEILNLDEKNEILDYAKRFDLPDF
;
A
#
# COMPACT_ATOMS: atom_id res chain seq x y z
N MET A 1 4.96 14.98 -5.82
CA MET A 1 4.85 14.18 -4.58
C MET A 1 6.13 14.10 -3.72
N PRO A 2 7.33 13.67 -4.16
CA PRO A 2 8.49 13.49 -3.27
C PRO A 2 8.92 14.74 -2.50
N ARG A 3 8.87 15.92 -3.11
CA ARG A 3 9.21 17.19 -2.44
C ARG A 3 8.20 17.54 -1.35
N ALA A 4 6.90 17.36 -1.62
CA ALA A 4 5.84 17.65 -0.67
C ALA A 4 5.91 16.72 0.56
N PHE A 5 6.08 15.40 0.36
CA PHE A 5 6.26 14.48 1.49
C PHE A 5 7.52 14.78 2.30
N ARG A 6 8.65 15.05 1.64
CA ARG A 6 9.89 15.40 2.32
C ARG A 6 9.76 16.62 3.21
N SER A 7 8.95 17.62 2.82
CA SER A 7 8.75 18.84 3.62
C SER A 7 7.98 18.59 4.93
N ILE A 8 7.14 17.55 4.99
CA ILE A 8 6.35 17.25 6.19
C ILE A 8 6.89 16.05 6.99
N LYS A 9 7.71 15.18 6.38
CA LYS A 9 8.18 13.92 6.99
C LYS A 9 8.79 14.12 8.39
N GLY A 10 9.59 15.17 8.60
CA GLY A 10 10.25 15.45 9.88
C GLY A 10 9.31 15.86 11.01
N ALA A 11 8.06 16.23 10.71
CA ALA A 11 7.04 16.61 11.67
C ALA A 11 6.09 15.46 12.04
N LEU A 12 6.20 14.30 11.34
CA LEU A 12 5.37 13.13 11.58
C LEU A 12 6.03 12.19 12.58
N LYS A 13 5.21 11.56 13.42
CA LYS A 13 5.65 10.43 14.24
C LYS A 13 5.99 9.23 13.35
N PRO A 14 6.99 8.41 13.72
CA PRO A 14 7.39 7.25 12.91
C PRO A 14 6.29 6.18 12.87
N PHE A 15 6.21 5.45 11.77
CA PHE A 15 5.38 4.28 11.55
C PHE A 15 6.06 3.32 10.56
N LYS A 16 5.73 2.03 10.65
CA LYS A 16 6.26 1.01 9.73
C LYS A 16 5.31 0.86 8.54
N ILE A 17 5.82 1.04 7.34
CA ILE A 17 4.99 0.98 6.12
C ILE A 17 5.13 -0.36 5.43
N ILE A 18 3.98 -1.00 5.16
CA ILE A 18 3.85 -2.15 4.28
C ILE A 18 3.11 -1.69 3.02
N HIS A 19 3.76 -1.81 1.87
CA HIS A 19 3.25 -1.30 0.60
C HIS A 19 2.66 -2.43 -0.23
N ILE A 20 1.40 -2.30 -0.66
CA ILE A 20 0.69 -3.29 -1.46
C ILE A 20 0.63 -2.80 -2.90
N ILE A 21 1.19 -3.59 -3.81
CA ILE A 21 1.33 -3.24 -5.23
C ILE A 21 0.80 -4.39 -6.08
N GLY A 22 0.17 -4.09 -7.21
CA GLY A 22 -0.34 -5.10 -8.15
C GLY A 22 -1.43 -4.55 -9.05
N THR A 23 -2.11 -5.44 -9.77
CA THR A 23 -3.28 -5.07 -10.58
C THR A 23 -4.55 -5.39 -9.82
N ASN A 24 -4.76 -6.63 -9.42
CA ASN A 24 -5.96 -7.11 -8.74
C ASN A 24 -5.64 -7.53 -7.30
N GLY A 25 -6.62 -7.40 -6.40
CA GLY A 25 -6.53 -7.91 -5.03
C GLY A 25 -5.75 -7.03 -4.05
N LYS A 26 -5.25 -5.85 -4.43
CA LYS A 26 -4.50 -4.96 -3.53
C LYS A 26 -5.31 -4.58 -2.29
N GLY A 27 -6.52 -4.06 -2.48
CA GLY A 27 -7.39 -3.60 -1.39
C GLY A 27 -7.77 -4.73 -0.43
N SER A 28 -8.15 -5.91 -0.97
CA SER A 28 -8.47 -7.10 -0.17
C SER A 28 -7.25 -7.57 0.64
N THR A 29 -6.09 -7.74 -0.01
CA THR A 29 -4.84 -8.12 0.65
C THR A 29 -4.46 -7.11 1.74
N GLY A 30 -4.54 -5.81 1.44
CA GLY A 30 -4.24 -4.76 2.41
C GLY A 30 -5.18 -4.76 3.60
N ARG A 31 -6.50 -4.91 3.38
CA ARG A 31 -7.49 -4.95 4.45
C ARG A 31 -7.32 -6.20 5.33
N PHE A 32 -7.09 -7.34 4.72
CA PHE A 32 -6.87 -8.60 5.44
C PHE A 32 -5.62 -8.50 6.32
N LEU A 33 -4.50 -8.04 5.75
CA LEU A 33 -3.26 -7.82 6.50
C LEU A 33 -3.46 -6.84 7.66
N ALA A 34 -4.16 -5.72 7.43
CA ALA A 34 -4.42 -4.73 8.47
C ALA A 34 -5.23 -5.30 9.64
N GLN A 35 -6.20 -6.18 9.35
CA GLN A 35 -6.97 -6.87 10.39
C GLN A 35 -6.14 -7.90 11.16
N ILE A 36 -5.29 -8.67 10.48
CA ILE A 36 -4.37 -9.62 11.14
C ILE A 36 -3.41 -8.85 12.07
N LEU A 37 -2.76 -7.80 11.58
CA LEU A 37 -1.86 -7.00 12.40
C LEU A 37 -2.58 -6.42 13.62
N ARG A 38 -3.81 -5.92 13.44
CA ARG A 38 -4.61 -5.43 14.55
C ARG A 38 -4.95 -6.52 15.57
N SER A 39 -5.20 -7.75 15.14
CA SER A 39 -5.49 -8.87 16.06
C SER A 39 -4.33 -9.23 16.98
N THR A 40 -3.10 -8.86 16.63
CA THR A 40 -1.92 -8.99 17.49
C THR A 40 -1.82 -7.90 18.55
N GLY A 41 -2.76 -6.94 18.58
CA GLY A 41 -2.75 -5.80 19.48
C GLY A 41 -2.06 -4.54 18.91
N ALA A 42 -1.56 -4.59 17.67
CA ALA A 42 -0.93 -3.44 17.04
C ALA A 42 -1.97 -2.37 16.64
N SER A 43 -1.55 -1.10 16.68
CA SER A 43 -2.28 0.00 16.07
C SER A 43 -1.98 0.06 14.58
N VAL A 44 -3.04 0.10 13.74
CA VAL A 44 -2.90 -0.05 12.29
C VAL A 44 -3.76 0.96 11.54
N GLY A 45 -3.10 1.67 10.60
CA GLY A 45 -3.77 2.42 9.54
C GLY A 45 -3.73 1.64 8.22
N HIS A 46 -4.82 1.67 7.46
CA HIS A 46 -4.87 1.13 6.10
C HIS A 46 -5.41 2.17 5.13
N TYR A 47 -4.60 2.54 4.14
CA TYR A 47 -4.97 3.42 3.03
C TYR A 47 -5.23 2.59 1.79
N THR A 48 -6.39 2.76 1.17
CA THR A 48 -6.85 2.03 -0.02
C THR A 48 -7.49 2.95 -1.05
N SER A 49 -7.61 2.50 -2.30
CA SER A 49 -8.23 3.24 -3.40
C SER A 49 -8.69 2.33 -4.54
N PRO A 50 -9.77 2.73 -5.27
CA PRO A 50 -10.65 3.88 -5.03
C PRO A 50 -11.64 3.61 -3.88
N HIS A 51 -12.42 4.63 -3.48
CA HIS A 51 -13.63 4.44 -2.68
C HIS A 51 -14.83 4.16 -3.61
N ILE A 52 -15.89 3.56 -3.06
CA ILE A 52 -17.12 3.25 -3.79
C ILE A 52 -18.17 4.31 -3.55
N PHE A 53 -18.43 4.69 -2.31
CA PHE A 53 -19.47 5.63 -1.92
C PHE A 53 -18.92 6.90 -1.29
N LYS A 54 -18.02 6.78 -0.30
CA LYS A 54 -17.50 7.90 0.48
C LYS A 54 -15.97 7.92 0.50
N PHE A 55 -15.42 9.12 0.44
CA PHE A 55 -13.97 9.35 0.52
C PHE A 55 -13.32 8.70 1.74
N ASN A 56 -14.05 8.67 2.88
CA ASN A 56 -13.60 8.06 4.14
C ASN A 56 -13.20 6.60 4.01
N GLU A 57 -13.82 5.83 3.09
CA GLU A 57 -13.51 4.42 2.86
C GLU A 57 -12.05 4.16 2.56
N ARG A 58 -11.34 5.19 2.04
CA ARG A 58 -9.89 5.13 1.78
C ARG A 58 -9.05 5.03 3.05
N PHE A 59 -9.63 5.37 4.20
CA PHE A 59 -8.90 5.51 5.46
C PHE A 59 -9.53 4.63 6.54
N TRP A 60 -8.90 3.50 6.80
CA TRP A 60 -9.31 2.60 7.85
C TRP A 60 -8.28 2.67 9.00
N LEU A 61 -8.76 2.96 10.20
CA LEU A 61 -7.94 3.14 11.39
C LEU A 61 -8.44 2.25 12.52
N ASN A 62 -7.60 1.33 12.98
CA ASN A 62 -7.85 0.50 14.17
C ASN A 62 -9.22 -0.23 14.19
N GLY A 63 -9.72 -0.67 13.05
CA GLY A 63 -10.96 -1.45 12.97
C GLY A 63 -12.13 -0.72 12.33
N CYS A 64 -12.04 0.59 12.14
CA CYS A 64 -13.13 1.42 11.62
C CYS A 64 -12.69 2.29 10.46
N VAL A 65 -13.63 2.61 9.56
CA VAL A 65 -13.45 3.69 8.59
C VAL A 65 -13.37 5.02 9.36
N ALA A 66 -12.42 5.87 9.00
CA ALA A 66 -12.24 7.15 9.67
C ALA A 66 -13.50 8.04 9.54
N SER A 67 -13.96 8.65 10.63
CA SER A 67 -15.08 9.59 10.60
C SER A 67 -14.68 10.91 9.94
N ASP A 68 -15.69 11.74 9.61
CA ASP A 68 -15.47 13.07 9.03
C ASP A 68 -14.64 13.94 9.98
N GLU A 69 -14.89 13.88 11.29
CA GLU A 69 -14.16 14.65 12.31
C GLU A 69 -12.67 14.25 12.39
N ILE A 70 -12.39 12.93 12.29
CA ILE A 70 -11.01 12.42 12.28
C ILE A 70 -10.28 12.90 11.02
N LEU A 71 -10.95 12.83 9.86
CA LEU A 71 -10.37 13.30 8.60
C LEU A 71 -10.17 14.81 8.59
N GLU A 72 -11.12 15.59 9.14
CA GLU A 72 -10.98 17.05 9.23
C GLU A 72 -9.80 17.44 10.11
N THR A 73 -9.67 16.80 11.28
CA THR A 73 -8.51 17.03 12.17
C THR A 73 -7.18 16.74 11.45
N ALA A 74 -7.11 15.64 10.69
CA ALA A 74 -5.92 15.31 9.91
C ALA A 74 -5.71 16.29 8.75
N HIS A 75 -6.80 16.78 8.12
CA HIS A 75 -6.76 17.78 7.08
C HIS A 75 -6.18 19.11 7.60
N GLU A 76 -6.72 19.64 8.69
CA GLU A 76 -6.23 20.87 9.32
C GLU A 76 -4.74 20.77 9.67
N ARG A 77 -4.33 19.63 10.26
CA ARG A 77 -2.92 19.38 10.55
C ARG A 77 -2.06 19.35 9.29
N LEU A 78 -2.52 18.67 8.22
CA LEU A 78 -1.80 18.64 6.95
C LEU A 78 -1.70 20.04 6.32
N GLN A 79 -2.78 20.83 6.35
CA GLN A 79 -2.78 22.22 5.87
C GLN A 79 -1.76 23.09 6.62
N ASN A 80 -1.59 22.87 7.92
CA ASN A 80 -0.59 23.59 8.71
C ASN A 80 0.86 23.15 8.43
N LEU A 81 1.06 21.92 7.96
CA LEU A 81 2.39 21.38 7.62
C LEU A 81 2.82 21.73 6.19
N LEU A 82 1.88 21.85 5.26
CA LEU A 82 2.17 22.12 3.87
C LEU A 82 2.44 23.61 3.61
N SER A 83 3.46 23.90 2.81
CA SER A 83 3.63 25.23 2.24
C SER A 83 2.52 25.52 1.21
N ASP A 84 2.26 26.80 0.94
CA ASP A 84 1.22 27.21 -0.02
C ASP A 84 1.51 26.68 -1.44
N GLU A 85 2.78 26.50 -1.79
CA GLU A 85 3.15 25.85 -3.06
C GLU A 85 2.54 24.43 -3.14
N PHE A 86 2.66 23.63 -2.09
CA PHE A 86 2.19 22.23 -2.11
C PHE A 86 0.70 22.09 -1.88
N LYS A 87 0.06 23.04 -1.20
CA LYS A 87 -1.41 23.09 -1.10
C LYS A 87 -2.06 23.21 -2.49
N ILE A 88 -1.42 23.96 -3.40
CA ILE A 88 -1.96 24.21 -4.75
C ILE A 88 -1.52 23.14 -5.75
N LYS A 89 -0.27 22.65 -5.66
CA LYS A 89 0.34 21.81 -6.70
C LYS A 89 0.11 20.31 -6.51
N THR A 90 -0.32 19.84 -5.34
CA THR A 90 -0.60 18.42 -5.15
C THR A 90 -1.90 18.03 -5.86
N SER A 91 -1.85 16.94 -6.61
CA SER A 91 -3.07 16.33 -7.17
C SER A 91 -3.95 15.76 -6.06
N TYR A 92 -5.20 15.48 -6.39
CA TYR A 92 -6.14 14.86 -5.46
C TYR A 92 -5.58 13.58 -4.80
N PHE A 93 -4.96 12.69 -5.59
CA PHE A 93 -4.41 11.44 -5.05
C PHE A 93 -3.15 11.68 -4.22
N GLU A 94 -2.28 12.59 -4.64
CA GLU A 94 -1.11 13.00 -3.85
C GLU A 94 -1.52 13.60 -2.50
N TYR A 95 -2.55 14.47 -2.51
CA TYR A 95 -3.08 15.05 -1.28
C TYR A 95 -3.67 13.98 -0.34
N ALA A 96 -4.48 13.07 -0.87
CA ALA A 96 -5.03 11.95 -0.08
C ALA A 96 -3.93 11.04 0.48
N THR A 97 -2.84 10.84 -0.26
CA THR A 97 -1.67 10.09 0.21
C THR A 97 -0.97 10.83 1.37
N LEU A 98 -0.76 12.15 1.27
CA LEU A 98 -0.20 12.93 2.37
C LEU A 98 -1.12 12.94 3.61
N LEU A 99 -2.44 13.02 3.38
CA LEU A 99 -3.44 12.95 4.43
C LEU A 99 -3.37 11.61 5.19
N ALA A 100 -3.19 10.51 4.46
CA ALA A 100 -3.00 9.19 5.06
C ALA A 100 -1.77 9.14 5.98
N ALA A 101 -0.65 9.75 5.57
CA ALA A 101 0.55 9.80 6.40
C ALA A 101 0.34 10.59 7.70
N VAL A 102 -0.40 11.69 7.65
CA VAL A 102 -0.74 12.50 8.84
C VAL A 102 -1.74 11.77 9.72
N LEU A 103 -2.76 11.15 9.12
CA LEU A 103 -3.80 10.43 9.86
C LEU A 103 -3.24 9.20 10.62
N PHE A 104 -2.30 8.48 9.99
CA PHE A 104 -1.76 7.24 10.53
C PHE A 104 -0.43 7.43 11.28
N GLU A 105 0.00 8.67 11.49
CA GLU A 105 1.22 8.93 12.26
C GLU A 105 1.14 8.33 13.67
N GLY A 106 2.20 7.62 14.07
CA GLY A 106 2.26 6.97 15.37
C GLY A 106 1.48 5.64 15.47
N CYS A 107 0.84 5.16 14.39
CA CYS A 107 0.45 3.75 14.32
C CYS A 107 1.70 2.86 14.26
N ASP A 108 1.59 1.64 14.79
CA ASP A 108 2.68 0.66 14.67
C ASP A 108 2.91 0.29 13.22
N TYR A 109 1.82 0.13 12.44
CA TYR A 109 1.86 -0.19 11.02
C TYR A 109 0.95 0.71 10.20
N PHE A 110 1.45 1.08 9.03
CA PHE A 110 0.68 1.70 7.97
C PHE A 110 0.69 0.77 6.74
N VAL A 111 -0.43 0.11 6.48
CA VAL A 111 -0.66 -0.69 5.27
C VAL A 111 -1.13 0.24 4.17
N CYS A 112 -0.33 0.38 3.11
CA CYS A 112 -0.53 1.38 2.06
C CYS A 112 -0.72 0.73 0.70
N GLU A 113 -1.87 0.92 0.08
CA GLU A 113 -2.14 0.46 -1.28
C GLU A 113 -1.63 1.46 -2.31
N ALA A 114 -0.89 0.99 -3.32
CA ALA A 114 -0.53 1.79 -4.50
C ALA A 114 -1.77 2.09 -5.34
N GLY A 115 -1.93 3.33 -5.76
CA GLY A 115 -3.05 3.73 -6.61
C GLY A 115 -2.92 3.19 -8.03
N MET A 116 -1.86 3.56 -8.73
CA MET A 116 -1.63 3.16 -10.11
C MET A 116 -0.14 2.96 -10.41
N GLY A 117 0.21 1.82 -11.03
CA GLY A 117 1.61 1.52 -11.32
C GLY A 117 2.39 1.18 -10.06
N GLY A 118 3.51 1.87 -9.83
CA GLY A 118 4.36 1.66 -8.67
C GLY A 118 5.45 2.72 -8.57
N GLU A 119 6.41 2.76 -9.49
CA GLU A 119 7.57 3.64 -9.48
C GLU A 119 7.21 5.13 -9.32
N PHE A 120 6.21 5.59 -10.06
CA PHE A 120 5.76 6.99 -10.06
C PHE A 120 4.48 7.21 -9.25
N ASP A 121 3.98 6.18 -8.58
CA ASP A 121 2.82 6.30 -7.72
C ASP A 121 3.11 7.23 -6.53
N ALA A 122 2.11 8.00 -6.10
CA ALA A 122 2.26 8.90 -4.98
C ALA A 122 2.68 8.18 -3.69
N THR A 123 2.22 6.95 -3.49
CA THR A 123 2.54 6.13 -2.30
C THR A 123 3.99 5.64 -2.29
N ASN A 124 4.69 5.68 -3.43
CA ASN A 124 6.09 5.24 -3.51
C ASN A 124 7.09 6.17 -2.80
N VAL A 125 6.64 7.29 -2.28
CA VAL A 125 7.50 8.24 -1.53
C VAL A 125 7.85 7.77 -0.12
N TYR A 126 7.16 6.78 0.37
CA TYR A 126 7.35 6.27 1.72
C TYR A 126 8.56 5.32 1.82
N ASP A 127 9.24 5.37 2.96
CA ASP A 127 10.24 4.36 3.32
C ASP A 127 9.51 3.10 3.82
N LYS A 128 9.60 2.05 3.04
CA LYS A 128 8.85 0.81 3.25
C LYS A 128 9.71 -0.24 3.93
N ILE A 129 9.16 -0.93 4.93
CA ILE A 129 9.80 -2.10 5.52
C ILE A 129 9.56 -3.38 4.71
N LEU A 130 8.45 -3.40 3.94
CA LEU A 130 8.02 -4.55 3.15
C LEU A 130 7.17 -4.09 1.97
N SER A 131 7.35 -4.72 0.81
CA SER A 131 6.41 -4.59 -0.32
C SER A 131 5.78 -5.94 -0.62
N LEU A 132 4.45 -5.97 -0.75
CA LEU A 132 3.68 -7.13 -1.15
C LEU A 132 3.17 -6.94 -2.58
N PHE A 133 3.41 -7.91 -3.44
CA PHE A 133 2.99 -7.87 -4.83
C PHE A 133 1.85 -8.86 -5.08
N THR A 134 0.66 -8.33 -5.35
CA THR A 134 -0.49 -9.11 -5.81
C THR A 134 -0.39 -9.36 -7.32
N PRO A 135 -1.20 -10.26 -7.90
CA PRO A 135 -1.09 -10.60 -9.31
C PRO A 135 -1.13 -9.38 -10.24
N ILE A 136 -0.24 -9.39 -11.24
CA ILE A 136 -0.14 -8.36 -12.26
C ILE A 136 -0.83 -8.82 -13.53
N GLY A 137 -1.69 -7.96 -14.07
CA GLY A 137 -2.40 -8.14 -15.34
C GLY A 137 -2.40 -6.85 -16.16
N LEU A 138 -3.04 -6.88 -17.32
CA LEU A 138 -3.25 -5.69 -18.15
C LEU A 138 -4.25 -4.77 -17.46
N ASP A 139 -3.82 -3.54 -17.16
CA ASP A 139 -4.62 -2.51 -16.54
C ASP A 139 -3.99 -1.15 -16.80
N HIS A 140 -4.81 -0.09 -16.87
CA HIS A 140 -4.33 1.28 -17.12
C HIS A 140 -3.34 1.39 -18.30
N MET A 141 -3.59 0.64 -19.38
CA MET A 141 -2.66 0.48 -20.50
C MET A 141 -2.25 1.81 -21.14
N ALA A 142 -3.16 2.78 -21.19
CA ALA A 142 -2.87 4.13 -21.72
C ALA A 142 -1.77 4.87 -20.96
N MET A 143 -1.54 4.51 -19.69
CA MET A 143 -0.58 5.20 -18.81
C MET A 143 0.63 4.34 -18.45
N LEU A 144 0.42 3.02 -18.27
CA LEU A 144 1.47 2.10 -17.82
C LEU A 144 2.13 1.33 -18.97
N GLY A 145 1.54 1.41 -20.18
CA GLY A 145 1.97 0.65 -21.35
C GLY A 145 1.06 -0.54 -21.65
N ASP A 146 1.18 -1.05 -22.84
CA ASP A 146 0.29 -2.03 -23.48
C ASP A 146 0.74 -3.48 -23.31
N THR A 147 1.79 -3.74 -22.55
CA THR A 147 2.33 -5.07 -22.30
C THR A 147 2.48 -5.36 -20.81
N ILE A 148 2.33 -6.65 -20.46
CA ILE A 148 2.58 -7.14 -19.10
C ILE A 148 3.97 -6.75 -18.61
N GLU A 149 4.96 -6.79 -19.49
CA GLU A 149 6.34 -6.44 -19.16
C GLU A 149 6.47 -4.98 -18.72
N ARG A 150 5.90 -4.03 -19.48
CA ARG A 150 5.93 -2.59 -19.13
C ARG A 150 5.19 -2.32 -17.82
N ILE A 151 4.01 -2.92 -17.65
CA ILE A 151 3.22 -2.77 -16.43
C ILE A 151 3.99 -3.35 -15.23
N SER A 152 4.62 -4.52 -15.40
CA SER A 152 5.44 -5.15 -14.37
C SER A 152 6.66 -4.30 -14.01
N LEU A 153 7.32 -3.73 -14.99
CA LEU A 153 8.50 -2.90 -14.80
C LEU A 153 8.21 -1.72 -13.85
N THR A 154 7.14 -0.94 -14.15
CA THR A 154 6.78 0.19 -13.29
C THR A 154 6.35 -0.26 -11.88
N LYS A 155 5.65 -1.40 -11.76
CA LYS A 155 5.22 -1.91 -10.46
C LYS A 155 6.40 -2.41 -9.63
N PHE A 156 7.27 -3.23 -10.19
CA PHE A 156 8.44 -3.77 -9.46
C PHE A 156 9.53 -2.73 -9.21
N ASN A 157 9.57 -1.63 -9.96
CA ASN A 157 10.41 -0.49 -9.61
C ASN A 157 10.00 0.21 -8.30
N ALA A 158 8.90 -0.17 -7.68
CA ALA A 158 8.53 0.24 -6.32
C ALA A 158 8.93 -0.77 -5.22
N MET A 159 9.74 -1.78 -5.52
CA MET A 159 10.29 -2.73 -4.53
C MET A 159 10.98 -2.02 -3.38
N SER A 160 10.80 -2.55 -2.17
CA SER A 160 11.63 -2.28 -0.98
C SER A 160 12.80 -3.27 -0.89
N ASP A 161 13.56 -3.22 0.19
CA ASP A 161 14.65 -4.18 0.42
C ASP A 161 14.14 -5.61 0.65
N THR A 162 12.91 -5.75 1.17
CA THR A 162 12.24 -7.05 1.39
C THR A 162 10.89 -7.06 0.68
N ASN A 163 10.65 -8.11 -0.10
CA ASN A 163 9.48 -8.23 -0.95
C ASN A 163 8.87 -9.63 -0.87
N ILE A 164 7.54 -9.71 -0.95
CA ILE A 164 6.81 -10.96 -1.06
C ILE A 164 5.94 -10.89 -2.32
N LEU A 165 6.05 -11.91 -3.16
CA LEU A 165 5.24 -12.08 -4.37
C LEU A 165 4.13 -13.10 -4.13
N ASN A 166 3.00 -12.85 -4.75
CA ASN A 166 1.95 -13.85 -4.89
C ASN A 166 2.42 -15.00 -5.79
N ASP A 167 2.10 -16.24 -5.43
CA ASP A 167 2.55 -17.45 -6.15
C ASP A 167 1.92 -17.60 -7.54
N THR A 168 0.81 -16.92 -7.84
CA THR A 168 0.12 -16.97 -9.14
C THR A 168 0.61 -15.88 -10.10
N MET A 169 1.79 -15.32 -9.87
CA MET A 169 2.39 -14.35 -10.77
C MET A 169 2.67 -14.97 -12.14
N ASN A 170 2.27 -14.28 -13.23
CA ASN A 170 2.57 -14.76 -14.57
C ASN A 170 4.09 -14.75 -14.87
N GLU A 171 4.56 -15.61 -15.77
CA GLU A 171 5.99 -15.81 -16.06
C GLU A 171 6.70 -14.52 -16.48
N THR A 172 6.07 -13.68 -17.29
CA THR A 172 6.65 -12.40 -17.73
C THR A 172 6.88 -11.46 -16.53
N SER A 173 5.89 -11.33 -15.67
CA SER A 173 6.00 -10.52 -14.45
C SER A 173 7.05 -11.08 -13.50
N LEU A 174 7.10 -12.40 -13.34
CA LEU A 174 8.09 -13.06 -12.50
C LEU A 174 9.52 -12.79 -13.00
N LYS A 175 9.77 -12.90 -14.30
CA LYS A 175 11.08 -12.59 -14.90
C LYS A 175 11.50 -11.15 -14.60
N VAL A 176 10.61 -10.20 -14.82
CA VAL A 176 10.87 -8.78 -14.51
C VAL A 176 11.17 -8.58 -13.03
N ALA A 177 10.40 -9.22 -12.13
CA ALA A 177 10.63 -9.14 -10.69
C ALA A 177 12.02 -9.62 -10.29
N LEU A 178 12.42 -10.79 -10.79
CA LEU A 178 13.73 -11.38 -10.50
C LEU A 178 14.89 -10.51 -11.01
N ASP A 179 14.78 -9.94 -12.20
CA ASP A 179 15.82 -9.08 -12.78
C ASP A 179 15.97 -7.76 -11.97
N ILE A 180 14.86 -7.14 -11.57
CA ILE A 180 14.88 -5.93 -10.73
C ILE A 180 15.43 -6.25 -9.34
N ALA A 181 14.95 -7.34 -8.71
CA ALA A 181 15.43 -7.73 -7.38
C ALA A 181 16.95 -7.99 -7.38
N ARG A 182 17.46 -8.68 -8.41
CA ARG A 182 18.90 -8.90 -8.59
C ARG A 182 19.66 -7.59 -8.73
N THR A 183 19.19 -6.70 -9.58
CA THR A 183 19.82 -5.39 -9.84
C THR A 183 19.88 -4.53 -8.58
N ARG A 184 18.81 -4.53 -7.78
CA ARG A 184 18.69 -3.76 -6.54
C ARG A 184 19.26 -4.47 -5.32
N ARG A 185 19.64 -5.74 -5.43
CA ARG A 185 20.04 -6.61 -4.31
C ARG A 185 18.93 -6.74 -3.26
N ALA A 186 17.67 -6.69 -3.69
CA ALA A 186 16.52 -6.81 -2.84
C ALA A 186 16.18 -8.29 -2.57
N LYS A 187 15.68 -8.59 -1.38
CA LYS A 187 15.14 -9.91 -1.04
C LYS A 187 13.81 -10.11 -1.73
N LEU A 188 13.62 -11.26 -2.34
CA LEU A 188 12.37 -11.64 -2.99
C LEU A 188 11.97 -13.03 -2.48
N ASN A 189 10.80 -13.13 -1.89
CA ASN A 189 10.24 -14.37 -1.37
C ASN A 189 8.89 -14.61 -2.03
N PHE A 190 8.43 -15.86 -2.06
CA PHE A 190 7.08 -16.22 -2.46
C PHE A 190 6.22 -16.48 -1.22
N ALA A 191 4.92 -16.21 -1.32
CA ALA A 191 4.03 -16.42 -0.19
C ALA A 191 4.03 -17.89 0.28
N SER A 192 4.08 -18.85 -0.65
CA SER A 192 4.15 -20.29 -0.35
C SER A 192 5.44 -20.72 0.36
N GLU A 193 6.53 -19.98 0.19
CA GLU A 193 7.82 -20.31 0.83
C GLU A 193 7.87 -19.83 2.29
N ILE A 194 7.02 -18.86 2.64
CA ILE A 194 7.00 -18.25 3.97
C ILE A 194 5.99 -18.96 4.86
N LEU A 195 4.82 -19.34 4.31
CA LEU A 195 3.72 -19.93 5.05
C LEU A 195 3.70 -21.45 4.88
N ASN A 196 3.76 -22.19 5.98
CA ASN A 196 3.48 -23.63 5.96
C ASN A 196 1.95 -23.89 5.86
N LEU A 197 1.55 -25.15 5.71
CA LEU A 197 0.14 -25.52 5.52
C LEU A 197 -0.73 -25.16 6.74
N ASP A 198 -0.20 -25.33 7.94
CA ASP A 198 -0.95 -25.06 9.18
C ASP A 198 -1.20 -23.57 9.34
N GLU A 199 -0.20 -22.73 9.10
CA GLU A 199 -0.32 -21.26 9.09
C GLU A 199 -1.32 -20.77 8.03
N LYS A 200 -1.35 -21.40 6.84
CA LYS A 200 -2.35 -21.09 5.81
C LYS A 200 -3.76 -21.40 6.29
N ASN A 201 -3.96 -22.53 6.95
CA ASN A 201 -5.26 -22.92 7.50
C ASN A 201 -5.71 -21.98 8.63
N GLU A 202 -4.81 -21.56 9.51
CA GLU A 202 -5.11 -20.56 10.53
C GLU A 202 -5.56 -19.23 9.95
N ILE A 203 -4.91 -18.77 8.87
CA ILE A 203 -5.29 -17.54 8.15
C ILE A 203 -6.66 -17.69 7.51
N LEU A 204 -6.96 -18.82 6.88
CA LEU A 204 -8.28 -19.09 6.28
C LEU A 204 -9.38 -19.16 7.35
N ASP A 205 -9.11 -19.76 8.49
CA ASP A 205 -10.05 -19.80 9.61
C ASP A 205 -10.28 -18.41 10.22
N TYR A 206 -9.23 -17.59 10.27
CA TYR A 206 -9.36 -16.20 10.66
C TYR A 206 -10.24 -15.42 9.66
N ALA A 207 -10.03 -15.60 8.36
CA ALA A 207 -10.83 -14.95 7.32
C ALA A 207 -12.33 -15.27 7.47
N LYS A 208 -12.68 -16.54 7.69
CA LYS A 208 -14.07 -16.98 7.91
C LYS A 208 -14.74 -16.33 9.12
N ARG A 209 -14.00 -16.08 10.21
CA ARG A 209 -14.54 -15.43 11.42
C ARG A 209 -14.95 -13.98 11.20
N PHE A 210 -14.44 -13.33 10.18
CA PHE A 210 -14.67 -11.91 9.90
C PHE A 210 -15.46 -11.69 8.60
N ASP A 211 -16.14 -12.72 8.07
CA ASP A 211 -16.88 -12.67 6.79
C ASP A 211 -16.06 -12.04 5.65
N LEU A 212 -14.75 -12.28 5.67
CA LEU A 212 -13.89 -11.85 4.58
C LEU A 212 -14.16 -12.72 3.35
N PRO A 213 -14.17 -12.15 2.13
CA PRO A 213 -14.45 -12.91 0.92
C PRO A 213 -13.45 -14.06 0.77
N ASP A 214 -13.95 -15.21 0.28
CA ASP A 214 -13.11 -16.34 -0.08
C ASP A 214 -12.07 -15.91 -1.13
N PHE A 215 -10.80 -16.27 -0.90
CA PHE A 215 -9.67 -15.95 -1.77
C PHE A 215 -9.32 -17.10 -2.69
#